data_3973681b62e65d8b05507492d6aa6ec4
#
_entry.id   3973681b62e65d8b05507492d6aa6ec4
#
_cell.length_a   1.000
_cell.length_b   1.000
_cell.length_c   1.000
_cell.angle_alpha   90.00
_cell.angle_beta   90.00
_cell.angle_gamma   90.00
#
_symmetry.space_group_name_H-M   'P 1'
#
loop_
_entity.id
_entity.type
_entity.pdbx_description
1 polymer ?
#
loop_
_entity_poly.entity_id
_entity_poly.type
_entity_poly.pdbx_seq_one_letter_code
_entity_poly.pdbx_strand_id
1 'polypeptide(L)'
;MTKNQNSKRYDLEERTLNFAKEVIEFVKTLPRTIANVEITKQVIRSSGSIGANYIEANESLSKKDFVMRAKICRKESKESSYWLKLAEVKNSGGEDQRGVLIEEATQLTKIFSSIIEKSR
;
A
#
# COMPACT_ATOMS: atom_id res chain seq x y z
N MET A 1 0.05 23.96 15.98
CA MET A 1 1.18 23.20 16.44
C MET A 1 1.62 22.21 15.39
N THR A 2 2.88 22.27 15.03
CA THR A 2 3.44 21.42 14.00
C THR A 2 3.36 19.92 14.33
N LYS A 3 3.22 19.61 15.61
CA LYS A 3 3.19 18.25 16.11
C LYS A 3 2.11 17.39 15.44
N ASN A 4 0.91 17.93 15.20
CA ASN A 4 -0.18 17.17 14.58
C ASN A 4 0.12 16.83 13.12
N GLN A 5 0.69 17.78 12.36
CA GLN A 5 1.08 17.52 10.98
C GLN A 5 2.20 16.49 10.91
N ASN A 6 3.18 16.62 11.80
CA ASN A 6 4.28 15.67 11.84
C ASN A 6 3.80 14.27 12.23
N SER A 7 2.84 14.18 13.16
CA SER A 7 2.26 12.90 13.56
C SER A 7 1.53 12.23 12.40
N LYS A 8 0.72 12.98 11.65
CA LYS A 8 0.01 12.44 10.48
C LYS A 8 0.97 11.95 9.41
N ARG A 9 2.04 12.71 9.17
CA ARG A 9 3.05 12.35 8.20
C ARG A 9 3.77 11.07 8.59
N TYR A 10 4.20 10.99 9.85
CA TYR A 10 4.84 9.78 10.37
C TYR A 10 3.90 8.60 10.38
N ASP A 11 2.65 8.84 10.77
CA ASP A 11 1.63 7.79 10.80
C ASP A 11 1.48 7.15 9.42
N LEU A 12 1.44 7.95 8.37
CA LEU A 12 1.23 7.41 7.03
C LEU A 12 2.50 6.78 6.46
N GLU A 13 3.68 7.35 6.74
CA GLU A 13 4.93 6.71 6.36
C GLU A 13 5.10 5.38 7.05
N GLU A 14 4.83 5.33 8.35
CA GLU A 14 4.91 4.10 9.12
C GLU A 14 3.83 3.11 8.72
N ARG A 15 2.62 3.61 8.48
CA ARG A 15 1.49 2.77 8.10
C ARG A 15 1.73 2.07 6.75
N THR A 16 2.28 2.79 5.78
CA THR A 16 2.60 2.21 4.48
C THR A 16 3.77 1.23 4.58
N LEU A 17 4.73 1.51 5.44
CA LEU A 17 5.83 0.58 5.70
C LEU A 17 5.30 -0.71 6.32
N ASN A 18 4.43 -0.59 7.32
CA ASN A 18 3.84 -1.75 7.98
C ASN A 18 3.02 -2.59 7.02
N PHE A 19 2.27 -1.94 6.12
CA PHE A 19 1.50 -2.66 5.10
C PHE A 19 2.44 -3.52 4.23
N ALA A 20 3.54 -2.94 3.76
CA ALA A 20 4.50 -3.67 2.94
C ALA A 20 5.12 -4.84 3.70
N LYS A 21 5.45 -4.64 4.98
CA LYS A 21 5.98 -5.72 5.82
C LYS A 21 4.97 -6.84 5.99
N GLU A 22 3.71 -6.50 6.20
CA GLU A 22 2.65 -7.49 6.38
C GLU A 22 2.40 -8.28 5.10
N VAL A 23 2.49 -7.61 3.95
CA VAL A 23 2.38 -8.29 2.66
C VAL A 23 3.52 -9.31 2.52
N ILE A 24 4.73 -8.93 2.88
CA ILE A 24 5.88 -9.86 2.82
C ILE A 24 5.61 -11.09 3.69
N GLU A 25 5.11 -10.89 4.91
CA GLU A 25 4.79 -12.02 5.79
C GLU A 25 3.67 -12.88 5.21
N PHE A 26 2.66 -12.25 4.63
CA PHE A 26 1.56 -12.98 4.01
C PHE A 26 2.04 -13.87 2.86
N VAL A 27 2.86 -13.33 1.95
CA VAL A 27 3.29 -14.11 0.78
C VAL A 27 4.16 -15.30 1.17
N LYS A 28 4.82 -15.25 2.32
CA LYS A 28 5.58 -16.38 2.83
C LYS A 28 4.69 -17.57 3.18
N THR A 29 3.41 -17.34 3.44
CA THR A 29 2.46 -18.39 3.81
C THR A 29 1.77 -19.04 2.61
N LEU A 30 1.93 -18.46 1.43
CA LEU A 30 1.20 -18.93 0.24
C LEU A 30 1.78 -20.22 -0.32
N PRO A 31 0.93 -21.15 -0.80
CA PRO A 31 1.45 -22.31 -1.51
C PRO A 31 2.17 -21.86 -2.77
N ARG A 32 3.19 -22.62 -3.15
CA ARG A 32 4.09 -22.23 -4.23
C ARG A 32 3.55 -22.71 -5.58
N THR A 33 2.45 -22.13 -6.02
CA THR A 33 1.87 -22.42 -7.33
C THR A 33 2.48 -21.49 -8.38
N ILE A 34 2.31 -21.84 -9.66
CA ILE A 34 2.77 -20.98 -10.76
C ILE A 34 2.15 -19.57 -10.62
N ALA A 35 0.85 -19.53 -10.35
CA ALA A 35 0.15 -18.25 -10.20
C ALA A 35 0.71 -17.45 -9.03
N ASN A 36 0.87 -18.07 -7.87
CA ASN A 36 1.35 -17.37 -6.68
C ASN A 36 2.77 -16.86 -6.82
N VAL A 37 3.63 -17.55 -7.59
CA VAL A 37 4.99 -17.05 -7.84
C VAL A 37 4.92 -15.68 -8.54
N GLU A 38 4.08 -15.55 -9.56
CA GLU A 38 3.95 -14.28 -10.28
C GLU A 38 3.22 -13.23 -9.47
N ILE A 39 2.15 -13.61 -8.79
CA ILE A 39 1.37 -12.70 -7.94
C ILE A 39 2.25 -12.12 -6.82
N THR A 40 3.08 -12.96 -6.20
CA THR A 40 4.00 -12.54 -5.14
C THR A 40 4.94 -11.44 -5.62
N LYS A 41 5.52 -11.59 -6.81
CA LYS A 41 6.40 -10.55 -7.38
C LYS A 41 5.66 -9.22 -7.52
N GLN A 42 4.44 -9.27 -8.04
CA GLN A 42 3.65 -8.06 -8.29
C GLN A 42 3.22 -7.39 -6.99
N VAL A 43 2.75 -8.14 -6.01
CA VAL A 43 2.24 -7.53 -4.78
C VAL A 43 3.37 -7.02 -3.89
N ILE A 44 4.51 -7.69 -3.87
CA ILE A 44 5.69 -7.18 -3.15
C ILE A 44 6.11 -5.83 -3.76
N ARG A 45 6.18 -5.76 -5.09
CA ARG A 45 6.53 -4.52 -5.78
C ARG A 45 5.52 -3.41 -5.50
N SER A 46 4.23 -3.68 -5.71
CA SER A 46 3.22 -2.64 -5.58
C SER A 46 3.07 -2.16 -4.14
N SER A 47 3.09 -3.08 -3.16
CA SER A 47 2.94 -2.69 -1.76
C SER A 47 4.13 -1.86 -1.28
N GLY A 48 5.34 -2.21 -1.72
CA GLY A 48 6.55 -1.42 -1.38
C GLY A 48 6.53 -0.05 -2.04
N SER A 49 5.97 0.05 -3.25
CA SER A 49 5.89 1.31 -3.99
C SER A 49 5.01 2.35 -3.32
N ILE A 50 4.01 1.93 -2.54
CA ILE A 50 3.13 2.89 -1.87
C ILE A 50 3.94 3.79 -0.94
N GLY A 51 4.64 3.20 0.01
CA GLY A 51 5.43 3.96 0.97
C GLY A 51 6.60 4.68 0.33
N ALA A 52 7.27 4.05 -0.63
CA ALA A 52 8.40 4.65 -1.32
C ALA A 52 7.98 5.95 -2.03
N ASN A 53 6.83 5.92 -2.72
CA ASN A 53 6.33 7.12 -3.39
C ASN A 53 5.79 8.15 -2.41
N TYR A 54 5.27 7.73 -1.27
CA TYR A 54 4.82 8.69 -0.26
C TYR A 54 6.01 9.44 0.34
N ILE A 55 7.12 8.75 0.58
CA ILE A 55 8.36 9.42 1.03
C ILE A 55 8.79 10.46 0.00
N GLU A 56 8.77 10.11 -1.28
CA GLU A 56 9.10 11.05 -2.35
C GLU A 56 8.12 12.22 -2.40
N ALA A 57 6.84 11.98 -2.18
CA ALA A 57 5.83 13.03 -2.12
C ALA A 57 6.19 14.07 -1.04
N ASN A 58 6.57 13.58 0.14
CA ASN A 58 6.92 14.45 1.27
C ASN A 58 8.18 15.26 1.02
N GLU A 59 9.04 14.83 0.10
CA GLU A 59 10.26 15.55 -0.30
C GLU A 59 10.06 16.42 -1.53
N SER A 60 8.85 16.48 -2.07
CA SER A 60 8.55 17.22 -3.30
C SER A 60 8.75 18.71 -3.13
N LEU A 61 9.29 19.36 -4.15
CA LEU A 61 9.57 20.79 -4.13
C LEU A 61 8.39 21.62 -4.66
N SER A 62 7.36 20.97 -5.22
CA SER A 62 6.19 21.67 -5.75
C SER A 62 4.92 20.89 -5.41
N LYS A 63 3.80 21.64 -5.38
CA LYS A 63 2.49 21.04 -5.19
C LYS A 63 2.16 20.06 -6.31
N LYS A 64 2.52 20.39 -7.53
CA LYS A 64 2.28 19.55 -8.71
C LYS A 64 2.99 18.21 -8.55
N ASP A 65 4.24 18.22 -8.12
CA ASP A 65 5.00 16.99 -7.90
C ASP A 65 4.41 16.17 -6.77
N PHE A 66 4.00 16.84 -5.69
CA PHE A 66 3.35 16.17 -4.57
C PHE A 66 2.09 15.43 -5.00
N VAL A 67 1.22 16.11 -5.76
CA VAL A 67 -0.03 15.51 -6.25
C VAL A 67 0.25 14.34 -7.17
N MET A 68 1.24 14.48 -8.05
CA MET A 68 1.64 13.38 -8.94
C MET A 68 2.06 12.15 -8.14
N ARG A 69 2.91 12.34 -7.12
CA ARG A 69 3.36 11.23 -6.28
C ARG A 69 2.21 10.60 -5.49
N ALA A 70 1.31 11.43 -4.97
CA ALA A 70 0.14 10.94 -4.26
C ALA A 70 -0.77 10.10 -5.16
N LYS A 71 -0.91 10.48 -6.43
CA LYS A 71 -1.67 9.70 -7.40
C LYS A 71 -1.01 8.35 -7.67
N ILE A 72 0.33 8.29 -7.68
CA ILE A 72 1.03 7.00 -7.81
C ILE A 72 0.76 6.15 -6.57
N CYS A 73 0.81 6.74 -5.37
CA CYS A 73 0.50 6.00 -4.14
C CYS A 73 -0.90 5.39 -4.21
N ARG A 74 -1.89 6.14 -4.69
CA ARG A 74 -3.25 5.65 -4.84
C ARG A 74 -3.31 4.49 -5.84
N LYS A 75 -2.65 4.66 -6.98
CA LYS A 75 -2.60 3.62 -8.01
C LYS A 75 -2.00 2.34 -7.46
N GLU A 76 -0.88 2.43 -6.76
CA GLU A 76 -0.21 1.25 -6.22
C GLU A 76 -1.02 0.59 -5.10
N SER A 77 -1.78 1.38 -4.34
CA SER A 77 -2.69 0.82 -3.33
C SER A 77 -3.79 -0.02 -3.98
N LYS A 78 -4.37 0.49 -5.07
CA LYS A 78 -5.39 -0.25 -5.82
C LYS A 78 -4.81 -1.51 -6.46
N GLU A 79 -3.61 -1.43 -7.02
CA GLU A 79 -2.95 -2.59 -7.61
C GLU A 79 -2.64 -3.64 -6.56
N SER A 80 -2.21 -3.22 -5.38
CA SER A 80 -1.94 -4.17 -4.29
C SER A 80 -3.20 -4.95 -3.92
N SER A 81 -4.34 -4.26 -3.82
CA SER A 81 -5.62 -4.91 -3.55
C SER A 81 -5.95 -5.93 -4.64
N TYR A 82 -5.71 -5.56 -5.89
CA TYR A 82 -5.98 -6.45 -7.03
C TYR A 82 -5.15 -7.74 -6.94
N TRP A 83 -3.86 -7.62 -6.72
CA TRP A 83 -3.00 -8.81 -6.62
C TRP A 83 -3.33 -9.67 -5.41
N LEU A 84 -3.67 -9.04 -4.28
CA LEU A 84 -4.08 -9.79 -3.08
C LEU A 84 -5.34 -10.62 -3.35
N LYS A 85 -6.28 -10.08 -4.11
CA LYS A 85 -7.52 -10.80 -4.47
C LYS A 85 -7.24 -12.02 -5.34
N LEU A 86 -6.16 -12.00 -6.13
CA LEU A 86 -5.81 -13.10 -7.01
C LEU A 86 -5.00 -14.19 -6.31
N ALA A 87 -4.41 -13.90 -5.15
CA ALA A 87 -3.57 -14.86 -4.45
C ALA A 87 -4.36 -16.10 -4.06
N GLU A 88 -3.76 -17.27 -4.25
CA GLU A 88 -4.36 -18.55 -3.87
C GLU A 88 -3.90 -18.88 -2.45
N VAL A 89 -4.84 -18.84 -1.51
CA VAL A 89 -4.52 -19.08 -0.10
C VAL A 89 -4.72 -20.55 0.25
N LYS A 90 -4.03 -20.99 1.31
CA LYS A 90 -3.97 -22.40 1.68
C LYS A 90 -5.13 -22.83 2.58
N ASN A 91 -5.60 -21.92 3.45
CA ASN A 91 -6.59 -22.26 4.47
C ASN A 91 -7.35 -21.01 4.92
N SER A 92 -8.26 -21.18 5.90
CA SER A 92 -9.06 -20.08 6.41
C SER A 92 -8.22 -18.98 7.06
N GLY A 93 -7.09 -19.33 7.69
CA GLY A 93 -6.17 -18.33 8.25
C GLY A 93 -5.58 -17.44 7.18
N GLY A 94 -5.25 -18.01 6.03
CA GLY A 94 -4.78 -17.25 4.87
C GLY A 94 -5.88 -16.37 4.29
N GLU A 95 -7.12 -16.86 4.26
CA GLU A 95 -8.27 -16.07 3.83
C GLU A 95 -8.46 -14.84 4.70
N ASP A 96 -8.38 -15.02 6.03
CA ASP A 96 -8.55 -13.94 6.98
C ASP A 96 -7.45 -12.90 6.83
N GLN A 97 -6.20 -13.34 6.72
CA GLN A 97 -5.06 -12.47 6.57
C GLN A 97 -5.15 -11.68 5.26
N ARG A 98 -5.54 -12.34 4.17
CA ARG A 98 -5.74 -11.68 2.88
C ARG A 98 -6.81 -10.60 3.00
N GLY A 99 -7.93 -10.91 3.68
CA GLY A 99 -9.02 -9.95 3.88
C GLY A 99 -8.58 -8.71 4.63
N VAL A 100 -7.76 -8.88 5.67
CA VAL A 100 -7.22 -7.76 6.44
C VAL A 100 -6.35 -6.88 5.55
N LEU A 101 -5.51 -7.49 4.71
CA LEU A 101 -4.62 -6.73 3.82
C LEU A 101 -5.39 -6.02 2.70
N ILE A 102 -6.42 -6.65 2.14
CA ILE A 102 -7.28 -6.01 1.15
C ILE A 102 -7.98 -4.79 1.76
N GLU A 103 -8.47 -4.94 2.99
CA GLU A 103 -9.12 -3.81 3.68
C GLU A 103 -8.13 -2.67 3.91
N GLU A 104 -6.90 -2.96 4.30
CA GLU A 104 -5.88 -1.92 4.50
C GLU A 104 -5.54 -1.24 3.17
N ALA A 105 -5.39 -1.99 2.08
CA ALA A 105 -5.14 -1.41 0.76
C ALA A 105 -6.29 -0.50 0.34
N THR A 106 -7.52 -0.88 0.66
CA THR A 106 -8.71 -0.07 0.38
C THR A 106 -8.69 1.23 1.19
N GLN A 107 -8.33 1.15 2.46
CA GLN A 107 -8.20 2.34 3.31
C GLN A 107 -7.11 3.27 2.80
N LEU A 108 -5.96 2.73 2.41
CA LEU A 108 -4.87 3.54 1.86
C LEU A 108 -5.31 4.24 0.57
N THR A 109 -6.06 3.55 -0.29
CA THR A 109 -6.61 4.14 -1.51
C THR A 109 -7.47 5.37 -1.18
N LYS A 110 -8.34 5.24 -0.18
CA LYS A 110 -9.22 6.34 0.25
C LYS A 110 -8.42 7.49 0.84
N ILE A 111 -7.41 7.18 1.64
CA ILE A 111 -6.55 8.19 2.25
C ILE A 111 -5.84 9.01 1.17
N PHE A 112 -5.25 8.35 0.17
CA PHE A 112 -4.56 9.07 -0.89
C PHE A 112 -5.53 9.84 -1.77
N SER A 113 -6.75 9.33 -2.00
CA SER A 113 -7.79 10.10 -2.71
C SER A 113 -8.12 11.39 -1.96
N SER A 114 -8.25 11.32 -0.63
CA SER A 114 -8.52 12.48 0.20
C SER A 114 -7.36 13.49 0.14
N ILE A 115 -6.13 13.01 0.22
CA ILE A 115 -4.94 13.86 0.12
C ILE A 115 -4.92 14.61 -1.21
N ILE A 116 -5.21 13.91 -2.31
CA ILE A 116 -5.23 14.50 -3.65
C ILE A 116 -6.31 15.59 -3.73
N GLU A 117 -7.50 15.31 -3.22
CA GLU A 117 -8.60 16.28 -3.25
C GLU A 117 -8.26 17.54 -2.46
N LYS A 118 -7.67 17.39 -1.30
CA LYS A 118 -7.29 18.52 -0.44
C LYS A 118 -6.13 19.33 -1.01
N SER A 119 -5.39 18.76 -1.95
CA SER A 119 -4.22 19.43 -2.55
C SER A 119 -4.55 20.16 -3.85
N ARG A 120 -5.77 20.10 -4.31
CA ARG A 120 -6.19 20.76 -5.55
C ARG A 120 -6.43 22.25 -5.38
#